data_4f0d5176862a5b376d4fcae0302f96bc
#
_entry.id   4f0d5176862a5b376d4fcae0302f96bc
#
_cell.length_a   1.000
_cell.length_b   1.000
_cell.length_c   1.000
_cell.angle_alpha   90.00
_cell.angle_beta   90.00
_cell.angle_gamma   90.00
#
_symmetry.space_group_name_H-M   'P 1'
#
loop_
_entity.id
_entity.type
_entity.pdbx_description
1 polymer ?
#
loop_
_entity_poly.entity_id
_entity_poly.type
_entity_poly.pdbx_seq_one_letter_code
_entity_poly.pdbx_strand_id
1 'polypeptide(L)'
;MSSNMPTALADGRYQLGQLIGRGGMAEVHVALDTRLGRTVAIKIMRADLANDDIFLARFRREAHAVAQMNNPNIVNIYDSGEETVTADNGDVEHLPYIVMEYVLSLI
;
A
#
# COMPACT_ATOMS: atom_id res chain seq x y z
N MET A 1 -21.71 1.77 -6.05
CA MET A 1 -20.88 1.01 -5.13
C MET A 1 -19.72 1.85 -4.68
N SER A 2 -19.63 2.11 -3.42
CA SER A 2 -18.54 2.93 -2.92
C SER A 2 -17.32 2.06 -2.67
N SER A 3 -16.19 2.55 -3.09
CA SER A 3 -14.90 2.01 -2.70
C SER A 3 -14.44 2.81 -1.49
N ASN A 4 -14.07 2.14 -0.42
CA ASN A 4 -13.50 2.82 0.74
C ASN A 4 -12.02 3.13 0.55
N MET A 5 -11.49 2.81 -0.63
CA MET A 5 -10.11 3.10 -0.96
C MET A 5 -9.94 4.60 -1.18
N PRO A 6 -9.02 5.23 -0.47
CA PRO A 6 -8.76 6.66 -0.69
C PRO A 6 -8.13 6.91 -2.04
N THR A 7 -8.24 8.14 -2.54
CA THR A 7 -7.59 8.53 -3.79
C THR A 7 -6.16 9.01 -3.56
N ALA A 8 -5.82 9.34 -2.32
CA ALA A 8 -4.48 9.79 -1.96
C ALA A 8 -4.14 9.33 -0.55
N LEU A 9 -2.85 9.22 -0.26
CA LEU A 9 -2.33 8.81 1.03
C LEU A 9 -1.35 9.87 1.54
N ALA A 10 -1.09 9.85 2.85
CA ALA A 10 -0.12 10.74 3.49
C ALA A 10 -0.38 12.20 3.15
N ASP A 11 -1.61 12.65 3.37
CA ASP A 11 -2.05 14.04 3.13
C ASP A 11 -1.79 14.50 1.70
N GLY A 12 -2.00 13.61 0.73
CA GLY A 12 -1.86 13.94 -0.68
C GLY A 12 -0.48 13.72 -1.25
N ARG A 13 0.48 13.29 -0.44
CA ARG A 13 1.81 13.02 -0.96
C ARG A 13 1.78 11.94 -2.04
N TYR A 14 1.05 10.86 -1.79
CA TYR A 14 0.96 9.75 -2.74
C TYR A 14 -0.42 9.76 -3.39
N GLN A 15 -0.48 10.04 -4.66
CA GLN A 15 -1.72 10.01 -5.41
C GLN A 15 -1.88 8.66 -6.07
N LEU A 16 -2.91 7.93 -5.67
CA LEU A 16 -3.15 6.57 -6.14
C LEU A 16 -3.66 6.59 -7.57
N GLY A 17 -3.09 5.72 -8.38
CA GLY A 17 -3.50 5.51 -9.75
C GLY A 17 -4.10 4.12 -9.95
N GLN A 18 -3.76 3.53 -11.08
CA GLN A 18 -4.33 2.27 -11.52
C GLN A 18 -3.96 1.11 -10.60
N LEU A 19 -4.93 0.24 -10.36
CA LEU A 19 -4.68 -1.04 -9.70
C LEU A 19 -3.86 -1.91 -10.65
N ILE A 20 -2.70 -2.40 -10.17
CA ILE A 20 -1.81 -3.21 -10.99
C ILE A 20 -1.64 -4.62 -10.45
N GLY A 21 -2.14 -4.90 -9.25
CA GLY A 21 -2.08 -6.24 -8.69
C GLY A 21 -3.05 -6.40 -7.55
N ARG A 22 -3.50 -7.63 -7.35
CA ARG A 22 -4.40 -7.95 -6.25
C ARG A 22 -4.06 -9.33 -5.72
N GLY A 23 -3.78 -9.39 -4.42
CA GLY A 23 -3.53 -10.62 -3.74
C GLY A 23 -4.65 -10.94 -2.76
N GLY A 24 -4.47 -12.01 -1.99
CA GLY A 24 -5.44 -12.39 -0.97
C GLY A 24 -5.53 -11.42 0.19
N MET A 25 -4.49 -10.62 0.42
CA MET A 25 -4.37 -9.78 1.60
C MET A 25 -4.32 -8.29 1.25
N ALA A 26 -3.84 -7.93 0.06
CA ALA A 26 -3.58 -6.55 -0.28
C ALA A 26 -3.78 -6.30 -1.76
N GLU A 27 -3.87 -5.02 -2.10
CA GLU A 27 -3.94 -4.55 -3.48
C GLU A 27 -2.72 -3.68 -3.74
N VAL A 28 -2.20 -3.74 -4.97
CA VAL A 28 -1.05 -2.92 -5.36
C VAL A 28 -1.51 -1.93 -6.42
N HIS A 29 -1.24 -0.66 -6.17
CA HIS A 29 -1.56 0.44 -7.08
C HIS A 29 -0.29 1.12 -7.54
N VAL A 30 -0.27 1.57 -8.79
CA VAL A 30 0.72 2.56 -9.19
C VAL A 30 0.32 3.89 -8.55
N ALA A 31 1.29 4.70 -8.19
CA ALA A 31 1.00 5.98 -7.55
C ALA A 31 2.07 7.00 -7.91
N LEU A 32 1.72 8.27 -7.74
CA LEU A 32 2.65 9.37 -7.93
C LEU A 32 3.07 9.91 -6.56
N ASP A 33 4.37 9.88 -6.29
CA ASP A 33 4.94 10.55 -5.13
C ASP A 33 5.11 12.02 -5.50
N THR A 34 4.18 12.86 -5.02
CA THR A 34 4.16 14.27 -5.41
C THR A 34 5.30 15.07 -4.80
N ARG A 35 5.87 14.58 -3.69
CA ARG A 35 6.99 15.26 -3.06
C ARG A 35 8.28 15.12 -3.86
N LEU A 36 8.54 13.91 -4.36
CA LEU A 36 9.76 13.63 -5.11
C LEU A 36 9.54 13.61 -6.62
N GLY A 37 8.28 13.70 -7.07
CA GLY A 37 7.96 13.72 -8.48
C GLY A 37 8.27 12.41 -9.20
N ARG A 38 8.06 11.29 -8.54
CA ARG A 38 8.37 9.98 -9.15
C ARG A 38 7.21 9.01 -9.00
N THR A 39 7.16 8.05 -9.90
CA THR A 39 6.19 6.97 -9.86
C THR A 39 6.66 5.89 -8.89
N VAL A 40 5.74 5.42 -8.06
CA VAL A 40 5.99 4.36 -7.08
C VAL A 40 4.87 3.34 -7.17
N ALA A 41 5.07 2.19 -6.53
CA ALA A 41 4.02 1.22 -6.32
C ALA A 41 3.65 1.24 -4.85
N ILE A 42 2.35 1.14 -4.55
CA ILE A 42 1.89 1.13 -3.17
C ILE A 42 1.03 -0.10 -2.95
N LYS A 43 1.46 -0.90 -1.98
CA LYS A 43 0.72 -2.08 -1.54
C LYS A 43 -0.12 -1.68 -0.34
N ILE A 44 -1.43 -1.78 -0.49
CA ILE A 44 -2.37 -1.37 0.55
C ILE A 44 -3.12 -2.60 1.02
N MET A 45 -3.16 -2.81 2.34
CA MET A 45 -3.91 -3.90 2.91
C MET A 45 -5.40 -3.72 2.63
N ARG A 46 -6.09 -4.83 2.33
CA ARG A 46 -7.52 -4.79 2.09
C ARG A 46 -8.25 -4.35 3.36
N ALA A 47 -9.24 -3.46 3.19
CA ALA A 47 -9.97 -2.89 4.30
C ALA A 47 -10.70 -3.96 5.12
N ASP A 48 -11.21 -5.00 4.46
CA ASP A 48 -11.92 -6.07 5.14
C ASP A 48 -11.01 -6.93 6.02
N LEU A 49 -9.70 -6.87 5.83
CA LEU A 49 -8.74 -7.62 6.61
C LEU A 49 -7.96 -6.74 7.59
N ALA A 50 -8.10 -5.43 7.50
CA ALA A 50 -7.30 -4.51 8.31
C ALA A 50 -7.63 -4.59 9.81
N ASN A 51 -8.79 -5.11 10.15
CA ASN A 51 -9.20 -5.30 11.55
C ASN A 51 -8.83 -6.67 12.10
N ASP A 52 -8.22 -7.53 11.28
CA ASP A 52 -7.81 -8.86 11.69
C ASP A 52 -6.33 -8.81 12.10
N ASP A 53 -6.08 -9.02 13.38
CA ASP A 53 -4.71 -8.89 13.92
C ASP A 53 -3.73 -9.86 13.28
N ILE A 54 -4.21 -11.04 12.87
CA ILE A 54 -3.34 -12.04 12.24
C ILE A 54 -2.85 -11.56 10.88
N PHE A 55 -3.77 -11.06 10.05
CA PHE A 55 -3.41 -10.54 8.74
C PHE A 55 -2.59 -9.26 8.84
N LEU A 56 -2.91 -8.41 9.80
CA LEU A 56 -2.16 -7.17 10.02
C LEU A 56 -0.72 -7.47 10.41
N ALA A 57 -0.51 -8.42 11.30
CA ALA A 57 0.83 -8.81 11.72
C ALA A 57 1.61 -9.42 10.56
N ARG A 58 0.94 -10.23 9.73
CA ARG A 58 1.58 -10.83 8.55
C ARG A 58 1.99 -9.76 7.54
N PHE A 59 1.13 -8.78 7.30
CA PHE A 59 1.42 -7.71 6.38
C PHE A 59 2.66 -6.93 6.82
N ARG A 60 2.73 -6.58 8.11
CA ARG A 60 3.87 -5.84 8.66
C ARG A 60 5.15 -6.67 8.63
N ARG A 61 5.03 -7.97 8.90
CA ARG A 61 6.17 -8.87 8.88
C ARG A 61 6.76 -9.01 7.48
N GLU A 62 5.92 -9.15 6.47
CA GLU A 62 6.38 -9.24 5.09
C GLU A 62 7.12 -7.98 4.67
N ALA A 63 6.59 -6.81 5.01
CA ALA A 63 7.23 -5.55 4.71
C ALA A 63 8.61 -5.46 5.38
N HIS A 64 8.68 -5.85 6.64
CA HIS A 64 9.93 -5.78 7.39
C HIS A 64 10.96 -6.76 6.83
N ALA A 65 10.53 -7.96 6.49
CA ALA A 65 11.44 -8.98 5.93
C ALA A 65 12.04 -8.51 4.60
N VAL A 66 11.20 -7.95 3.72
CA VAL A 66 11.68 -7.48 2.43
C VAL A 66 12.66 -6.31 2.61
N ALA A 67 12.37 -5.41 3.55
CA ALA A 67 13.24 -4.26 3.80
C ALA A 67 14.62 -4.69 4.30
N GLN A 68 14.72 -5.84 4.97
CA GLN A 68 15.98 -6.35 5.50
C GLN A 68 16.75 -7.20 4.50
N MET A 69 16.11 -7.64 3.42
CA MET A 69 16.76 -8.48 2.42
C MET A 69 17.51 -7.61 1.43
N ASN A 70 18.81 -7.66 1.48
CA ASN A 70 19.66 -6.91 0.57
C ASN A 70 19.88 -7.71 -0.71
N ASN A 71 18.83 -7.89 -1.48
CA ASN A 71 18.85 -8.71 -2.69
C ASN A 71 18.47 -7.83 -3.89
N PRO A 72 19.32 -7.75 -4.92
CA PRO A 72 19.04 -6.88 -6.08
C PRO A 72 17.83 -7.29 -6.89
N ASN A 73 17.32 -8.50 -6.70
CA ASN A 73 16.13 -8.97 -7.42
C ASN A 73 14.83 -8.63 -6.67
N ILE A 74 14.91 -7.98 -5.52
CA ILE A 74 13.75 -7.60 -4.72
C ILE A 74 13.58 -6.09 -4.81
N VAL A 75 12.31 -5.65 -5.02
CA VAL A 75 12.02 -4.23 -5.10
C VAL A 75 12.35 -3.54 -3.77
N ASN A 76 12.83 -2.32 -3.86
CA ASN A 76 13.16 -1.53 -2.69
C ASN A 76 11.90 -0.99 -2.03
N ILE A 77 11.87 -1.03 -0.72
CA ILE A 77 10.82 -0.37 0.05
C ILE A 77 11.31 1.01 0.42
N TYR A 78 10.50 2.01 0.06
CA TYR A 78 10.84 3.41 0.30
C TYR A 78 10.25 3.93 1.60
N ASP A 79 9.04 3.46 1.94
CA ASP A 79 8.31 4.02 3.07
C ASP A 79 7.19 3.07 3.47
N SER A 80 6.65 3.28 4.63
CA SER A 80 5.44 2.58 5.08
C SER A 80 4.64 3.52 5.95
N GLY A 81 3.34 3.29 6.02
CA GLY A 81 2.48 4.13 6.82
C GLY A 81 1.14 3.48 7.03
N GLU A 82 0.24 4.27 7.56
CA GLU A 82 -1.11 3.83 7.85
C GLU A 82 -2.05 4.98 7.56
N GLU A 83 -3.05 4.70 6.73
CA GLU A 83 -4.04 5.70 6.37
C GLU A 83 -5.32 5.44 7.16
N THR A 84 -5.94 6.51 7.64
CA THR A 84 -7.21 6.43 8.36
C THR A 84 -8.33 6.74 7.39
N VAL A 85 -9.30 5.83 7.26
CA VAL A 85 -10.46 6.03 6.41
C VAL A 85 -11.72 5.84 7.25
N THR A 86 -12.79 6.52 6.84
CA THR A 86 -14.09 6.39 7.50
C THR A 86 -14.99 5.55 6.59
N ALA A 87 -15.48 4.44 7.12
CA ALA A 87 -16.39 3.59 6.39
C ALA A 87 -17.77 4.22 6.30
N ASP A 88 -18.63 3.68 5.42
CA ASP A 88 -19.98 4.20 5.21
C ASP A 88 -20.82 4.19 6.47
N ASN A 89 -20.55 3.23 7.36
CA ASN A 89 -21.28 3.14 8.64
C ASN A 89 -20.73 4.06 9.72
N GLY A 90 -19.72 4.88 9.41
CA GLY A 90 -19.11 5.81 10.34
C GLY A 90 -17.93 5.25 11.12
N ASP A 91 -17.63 3.97 10.99
CA ASP A 91 -16.48 3.38 11.65
C ASP A 91 -15.18 3.89 11.04
N VAL A 92 -14.17 4.07 11.89
CA VAL A 92 -12.85 4.48 11.46
C VAL A 92 -11.99 3.23 11.27
N GLU A 93 -11.38 3.13 10.12
CA GLU A 93 -10.51 2.01 9.78
C GLU A 93 -9.10 2.51 9.48
N HIS A 94 -8.12 1.70 9.83
CA HIS A 94 -6.71 1.99 9.57
C HIS A 94 -6.20 1.05 8.50
N LEU A 95 -5.70 1.62 7.41
CA LEU A 95 -5.20 0.85 6.27
C LEU A 95 -3.68 0.96 6.21
N PRO A 96 -2.95 -0.08 6.63
CA PRO A 96 -1.50 -0.06 6.49
C PRO A 96 -1.11 -0.16 5.02
N TYR A 97 -0.04 0.53 4.64
CA TYR A 97 0.44 0.52 3.28
C TYR A 97 1.97 0.52 3.25
N ILE A 98 2.50 0.08 2.13
CA ILE A 98 3.94 0.03 1.88
C ILE A 98 4.19 0.72 0.55
N VAL A 99 5.09 1.71 0.56
CA VAL A 99 5.52 2.40 -0.66
C VAL A 99 6.80 1.74 -1.14
N MET A 100 6.82 1.32 -2.39
CA MET A 100 7.94 0.58 -2.91
C MET A 100 8.29 1.03 -4.32
N GLU A 101 9.43 0.59 -4.78
CA GLU A 101 9.89 0.85 -6.13
C GLU A 101 8.88 0.30 -7.13
N TYR A 102 8.54 1.12 -8.13
CA TYR A 102 7.72 0.66 -9.24
C TYR A 102 8.64 0.11 -10.33
N VAL A 103 8.49 -1.17 -10.60
CA VAL A 103 9.29 -1.83 -11.62
C VAL A 103 8.39 -2.15 -12.79
N LEU A 104 8.69 -1.53 -13.94
CA LEU A 104 7.97 -1.83 -15.15
C LEU A 104 8.55 -3.08 -15.78
N SER A 105 7.70 -4.11 -15.89
CA SER A 105 8.12 -5.33 -16.57
C SER A 105 8.02 -5.13 -18.08
N LEU A 106 9.12 -5.40 -18.77
CA LEU A 106 9.17 -5.27 -20.23
C LEU A 106 8.98 -6.61 -20.94
N ILE A 107 8.60 -7.62 -20.23
CA ILE A 107 8.41 -8.95 -20.79
C ILE A 107 7.00 -9.09 -21.33
#